data_f79f55a38e07acef3e6f257e29c6b5f5
#
_entry.id   f79f55a38e07acef3e6f257e29c6b5f5
#
_cell.length_a   1.000
_cell.length_b   1.000
_cell.length_c   1.000
_cell.angle_alpha   90.00
_cell.angle_beta   90.00
_cell.angle_gamma   90.00
#
_symmetry.space_group_name_H-M   'P 1'
#
loop_
_entity.id
_entity.type
_entity.pdbx_description
1 polymer ?
#
loop_
_entity_poly.entity_id
_entity_poly.type
_entity_poly.pdbx_seq_one_letter_code
_entity_poly.pdbx_strand_id
1 'polypeptide(L)'
;MHGFRPAAEPEVVHAFLRGEIDSERFGNDVRRALIDARGLELVQSPDLNSEDENRARESALAAARGWRNAELFEGFPEKVEWYHGVLQPDELERVRFIDYSYWVELSGGSRRPSDVLPTLRAGRLPRWLTKLGTSWCFEFAAQLATAEVVDDLIVMATPDLGELVLLEGHSRLTAIFVGGLQRRLTVSAYLGLSAEIEQWGCF
;
A
#
# COMPACT_ATOMS: atom_id res chain seq x y z
N MET A 1 -6.22 0.52 18.00
CA MET A 1 -5.93 -0.69 17.24
C MET A 1 -5.80 -1.89 18.17
N HIS A 2 -6.84 -2.71 18.24
CA HIS A 2 -6.82 -3.93 19.05
C HIS A 2 -6.51 -5.13 18.15
N GLY A 3 -5.69 -6.08 18.64
CA GLY A 3 -5.40 -7.31 17.92
C GLY A 3 -4.20 -7.24 16.95
N PHE A 4 -3.41 -6.17 16.99
CA PHE A 4 -2.14 -6.15 16.27
C PHE A 4 -1.09 -6.96 17.01
N ARG A 5 -0.36 -7.84 16.29
CA ARG A 5 0.80 -8.58 16.78
C ARG A 5 2.09 -7.99 16.23
N PRO A 6 3.22 -8.11 16.91
CA PRO A 6 4.50 -7.78 16.32
C PRO A 6 4.72 -8.55 15.02
N ALA A 7 5.35 -7.90 14.05
CA ALA A 7 5.71 -8.46 12.75
C ALA A 7 7.17 -8.12 12.43
N ALA A 8 7.78 -8.90 11.55
CA ALA A 8 9.13 -8.66 11.07
C ALA A 8 9.11 -7.95 9.70
N GLU A 9 10.11 -7.13 9.40
CA GLU A 9 10.22 -6.46 8.10
C GLU A 9 10.17 -7.42 6.90
N PRO A 10 10.76 -8.64 6.94
CA PRO A 10 10.58 -9.62 5.88
C PRO A 10 9.12 -9.99 5.55
N GLU A 11 8.23 -9.99 6.55
CA GLU A 11 6.79 -10.18 6.32
C GLU A 11 6.22 -9.01 5.51
N VAL A 12 6.62 -7.78 5.81
CA VAL A 12 6.18 -6.55 5.12
C VAL A 12 6.68 -6.52 3.68
N VAL A 13 7.96 -6.81 3.47
CA VAL A 13 8.57 -6.88 2.12
C VAL A 13 7.87 -7.94 1.27
N HIS A 14 7.59 -9.10 1.85
CA HIS A 14 6.83 -10.16 1.17
C HIS A 14 5.41 -9.69 0.81
N ALA A 15 4.69 -9.07 1.74
CA ALA A 15 3.34 -8.55 1.51
C ALA A 15 3.32 -7.48 0.41
N PHE A 16 4.33 -6.61 0.37
CA PHE A 16 4.49 -5.59 -0.67
C PHE A 16 4.65 -6.25 -2.06
N LEU A 17 5.60 -7.18 -2.19
CA LEU A 17 5.83 -7.90 -3.44
C LEU A 17 4.58 -8.68 -3.89
N ARG A 18 3.87 -9.32 -2.94
CA ARG A 18 2.63 -10.04 -3.21
C ARG A 18 1.53 -9.12 -3.74
N GLY A 19 1.40 -7.94 -3.15
CA GLY A 19 0.42 -6.94 -3.58
C GLY A 19 0.70 -6.35 -4.96
N GLU A 20 1.98 -6.31 -5.37
CA GLU A 20 2.41 -5.71 -6.65
C GLU A 20 2.62 -6.71 -7.78
N ILE A 21 2.78 -8.01 -7.48
CA ILE A 21 3.12 -9.01 -8.50
C ILE A 21 2.07 -9.13 -9.61
N ASP A 22 0.81 -8.85 -9.30
CA ASP A 22 -0.32 -8.86 -10.24
C ASP A 22 -0.80 -7.44 -10.60
N SER A 23 -0.04 -6.41 -10.19
CA SER A 23 -0.31 -5.03 -10.55
C SER A 23 -0.17 -4.79 -12.06
N GLU A 24 -1.15 -4.16 -12.69
CA GLU A 24 -1.06 -3.76 -14.10
C GLU A 24 0.11 -2.81 -14.37
N ARG A 25 0.47 -1.97 -13.39
CA ARG A 25 1.53 -0.97 -13.53
C ARG A 25 2.93 -1.54 -13.29
N PHE A 26 3.07 -2.38 -12.28
CA PHE A 26 4.38 -2.77 -11.75
C PHE A 26 4.64 -4.28 -11.78
N GLY A 27 3.61 -5.09 -12.03
CA GLY A 27 3.71 -6.53 -11.96
C GLY A 27 4.78 -7.12 -12.88
N ASN A 28 4.98 -6.55 -14.07
CA ASN A 28 6.02 -7.01 -14.99
C ASN A 28 7.43 -6.72 -14.44
N ASP A 29 7.65 -5.55 -13.84
CA ASP A 29 8.94 -5.18 -13.26
C ASP A 29 9.21 -5.99 -11.99
N VAL A 30 8.19 -6.21 -11.15
CA VAL A 30 8.28 -7.07 -9.96
C VAL A 30 8.61 -8.52 -10.35
N ARG A 31 7.90 -9.10 -11.33
CA ARG A 31 8.20 -10.47 -11.79
C ARG A 31 9.61 -10.60 -12.34
N ARG A 32 10.06 -9.61 -13.13
CA ARG A 32 11.42 -9.59 -13.67
C ARG A 32 12.45 -9.56 -12.53
N ALA A 33 12.28 -8.62 -11.58
CA ALA A 33 13.20 -8.48 -10.45
C ALA A 33 13.25 -9.76 -9.58
N LEU A 34 12.11 -10.43 -9.36
CA LEU A 34 12.05 -11.71 -8.64
C LEU A 34 12.79 -12.83 -9.39
N ILE A 35 12.58 -12.91 -10.72
CA ILE A 35 13.26 -13.92 -11.57
C ILE A 35 14.78 -13.69 -11.53
N ASP A 36 15.23 -12.43 -11.65
CA ASP A 36 16.64 -12.06 -11.60
C ASP A 36 17.26 -12.33 -10.22
N ALA A 37 16.46 -12.23 -9.14
CA ALA A 37 16.92 -12.52 -7.78
C ALA A 37 17.03 -14.02 -7.51
N ARG A 38 15.94 -14.79 -7.64
CA ARG A 38 15.89 -16.25 -7.35
C ARG A 38 14.67 -16.97 -7.96
N GLY A 39 13.65 -16.23 -8.41
CA GLY A 39 12.42 -16.79 -8.96
C GLY A 39 11.16 -16.37 -8.19
N LEU A 40 10.01 -16.77 -8.72
CA LEU A 40 8.70 -16.40 -8.17
C LEU A 40 8.38 -17.11 -6.85
N GLU A 41 9.07 -18.20 -6.54
CA GLU A 41 8.94 -18.94 -5.26
C GLU A 41 9.17 -18.04 -4.06
N LEU A 42 10.00 -17.00 -4.20
CA LEU A 42 10.21 -15.99 -3.14
C LEU A 42 8.90 -15.35 -2.63
N VAL A 43 7.85 -15.33 -3.46
CA VAL A 43 6.53 -14.78 -3.10
C VAL A 43 5.48 -15.87 -2.97
N GLN A 44 5.55 -16.94 -3.82
CA GLN A 44 4.51 -17.98 -3.86
C GLN A 44 4.65 -19.00 -2.72
N SER A 45 5.87 -19.27 -2.27
CA SER A 45 6.18 -20.25 -1.21
C SER A 45 7.34 -19.76 -0.35
N PRO A 46 7.21 -18.60 0.33
CA PRO A 46 8.31 -17.93 1.00
C PRO A 46 8.77 -18.68 2.25
N ASP A 47 10.08 -18.83 2.44
CA ASP A 47 10.66 -19.06 3.76
C ASP A 47 11.08 -17.73 4.38
N LEU A 48 10.23 -17.19 5.25
CA LEU A 48 10.46 -15.91 5.92
C LEU A 48 11.54 -16.00 7.02
N ASN A 49 11.99 -17.21 7.39
CA ASN A 49 13.12 -17.41 8.32
C ASN A 49 14.47 -17.49 7.59
N SER A 50 14.45 -17.62 6.27
CA SER A 50 15.68 -17.66 5.46
C SER A 50 16.20 -16.23 5.22
N GLU A 51 17.34 -15.90 5.85
CA GLU A 51 18.00 -14.60 5.62
C GLU A 51 18.36 -14.38 4.15
N ASP A 52 18.76 -15.45 3.43
CA ASP A 52 19.11 -15.37 2.01
C ASP A 52 17.91 -15.04 1.14
N GLU A 53 16.75 -15.65 1.42
CA GLU A 53 15.53 -15.32 0.69
C GLU A 53 15.00 -13.92 1.05
N ASN A 54 15.12 -13.51 2.31
CA ASN A 54 14.74 -12.17 2.75
C ASN A 54 15.56 -11.11 2.02
N ARG A 55 16.89 -11.29 1.94
CA ARG A 55 17.76 -10.39 1.14
C ARG A 55 17.41 -10.38 -0.33
N ALA A 56 17.05 -11.53 -0.91
CA ALA A 56 16.62 -11.62 -2.30
C ALA A 56 15.32 -10.88 -2.54
N ARG A 57 14.32 -10.99 -1.64
CA ARG A 57 13.06 -10.23 -1.68
C ARG A 57 13.29 -8.72 -1.58
N GLU A 58 14.10 -8.28 -0.62
CA GLU A 58 14.45 -6.85 -0.46
C GLU A 58 15.12 -6.31 -1.74
N SER A 59 16.07 -7.07 -2.30
CA SER A 59 16.74 -6.68 -3.54
C SER A 59 15.78 -6.57 -4.71
N ALA A 60 14.84 -7.52 -4.84
CA ALA A 60 13.81 -7.49 -5.87
C ALA A 60 12.86 -6.30 -5.70
N LEU A 61 12.44 -6.01 -4.46
CA LEU A 61 11.59 -4.85 -4.17
C LEU A 61 12.33 -3.53 -4.41
N ALA A 62 13.60 -3.45 -4.04
CA ALA A 62 14.45 -2.29 -4.32
C ALA A 62 14.60 -2.06 -5.83
N ALA A 63 14.84 -3.12 -6.60
CA ALA A 63 14.97 -3.03 -8.06
C ALA A 63 13.66 -2.63 -8.75
N ALA A 64 12.53 -3.19 -8.31
CA ALA A 64 11.24 -2.98 -8.96
C ALA A 64 10.53 -1.69 -8.48
N ARG A 65 10.66 -1.33 -7.20
CA ARG A 65 9.89 -0.27 -6.54
C ARG A 65 10.75 0.77 -5.82
N GLY A 66 12.08 0.60 -5.84
CA GLY A 66 13.01 1.51 -5.19
C GLY A 66 12.96 1.44 -3.66
N TRP A 67 12.58 0.30 -3.08
CA TRP A 67 12.50 0.12 -1.63
C TRP A 67 13.75 0.66 -0.93
N ARG A 68 13.56 1.66 -0.06
CA ARG A 68 14.59 2.34 0.75
C ARG A 68 15.71 3.05 -0.04
N ASN A 69 15.66 3.14 -1.38
CA ASN A 69 16.74 3.73 -2.17
C ASN A 69 16.30 4.62 -3.35
N ALA A 70 15.01 4.79 -3.57
CA ALA A 70 14.49 5.71 -4.59
C ALA A 70 13.95 7.00 -3.96
N GLU A 71 13.72 8.02 -4.78
CA GLU A 71 13.18 9.32 -4.38
C GLU A 71 11.90 9.21 -3.54
N LEU A 72 11.04 8.23 -3.86
CA LEU A 72 9.82 7.95 -3.07
C LEU A 72 10.11 7.61 -1.60
N PHE A 73 11.31 7.14 -1.28
CA PHE A 73 11.75 6.76 0.07
C PHE A 73 12.73 7.78 0.68
N GLU A 74 12.85 8.98 0.10
CA GLU A 74 13.70 10.03 0.69
C GLU A 74 13.18 10.40 2.08
N GLY A 75 14.06 10.28 3.08
CA GLY A 75 13.72 10.50 4.49
C GLY A 75 12.91 9.37 5.15
N PHE A 76 12.69 8.24 4.45
CA PHE A 76 12.03 7.09 5.06
C PHE A 76 12.88 6.54 6.23
N PRO A 77 12.29 6.27 7.40
CA PRO A 77 13.04 5.92 8.60
C PRO A 77 13.78 4.58 8.44
N GLU A 78 15.02 4.54 8.95
CA GLU A 78 15.81 3.30 8.99
C GLU A 78 15.19 2.27 9.94
N LYS A 79 14.64 2.74 11.07
CA LYS A 79 14.04 1.88 12.10
C LYS A 79 12.53 2.05 12.10
N VAL A 80 11.86 0.95 11.87
CA VAL A 80 10.40 0.87 11.91
C VAL A 80 10.01 -0.32 12.78
N GLU A 81 9.14 -0.10 13.74
CA GLU A 81 8.51 -1.18 14.50
C GLU A 81 7.26 -1.64 13.74
N TRP A 82 7.28 -2.89 13.30
CA TRP A 82 6.20 -3.45 12.49
C TRP A 82 5.21 -4.26 13.33
N TYR A 83 3.95 -4.10 12.99
CA TYR A 83 2.83 -4.85 13.55
C TYR A 83 1.91 -5.32 12.43
N HIS A 84 1.20 -6.44 12.63
CA HIS A 84 0.22 -6.95 11.68
C HIS A 84 -1.12 -7.19 12.38
N GLY A 85 -2.21 -6.75 11.78
CA GLY A 85 -3.55 -6.89 12.36
C GLY A 85 -4.65 -6.43 11.40
N VAL A 86 -5.86 -6.24 11.91
CA VAL A 86 -7.04 -5.83 11.15
C VAL A 86 -7.38 -4.38 11.46
N LEU A 87 -7.51 -3.56 10.41
CA LEU A 87 -8.01 -2.19 10.51
C LEU A 87 -9.53 -2.20 10.61
N GLN A 88 -10.06 -1.53 11.63
CA GLN A 88 -11.48 -1.30 11.77
C GLN A 88 -11.97 -0.23 10.78
N PRO A 89 -13.27 -0.18 10.45
CA PRO A 89 -13.80 0.80 9.50
C PRO A 89 -13.48 2.25 9.82
N ASP A 90 -13.51 2.64 11.09
CA ASP A 90 -13.17 3.98 11.57
C ASP A 90 -11.65 4.26 11.49
N GLU A 91 -10.82 3.24 11.63
CA GLU A 91 -9.38 3.35 11.41
C GLU A 91 -9.05 3.51 9.93
N LEU A 92 -9.75 2.77 9.03
CA LEU A 92 -9.62 2.92 7.58
C LEU A 92 -9.96 4.34 7.12
N GLU A 93 -10.97 4.98 7.72
CA GLU A 93 -11.37 6.36 7.40
C GLU A 93 -10.28 7.39 7.75
N ARG A 94 -9.35 7.06 8.65
CA ARG A 94 -8.22 7.90 9.06
C ARG A 94 -7.02 7.76 8.15
N VAL A 95 -6.90 6.66 7.40
CA VAL A 95 -5.76 6.41 6.51
C VAL A 95 -5.76 7.43 5.38
N ARG A 96 -4.61 8.05 5.14
CA ARG A 96 -4.36 8.96 4.03
C ARG A 96 -3.48 8.31 2.97
N PHE A 97 -3.61 8.75 1.75
CA PHE A 97 -2.62 8.46 0.71
C PHE A 97 -1.29 9.15 1.01
N ILE A 98 -0.21 8.61 0.46
CA ILE A 98 1.09 9.31 0.42
C ILE A 98 0.94 10.69 -0.23
N ASP A 99 1.82 11.62 0.13
CA ASP A 99 1.92 12.94 -0.52
C ASP A 99 2.59 12.81 -1.90
N TYR A 100 1.85 12.25 -2.84
CA TYR A 100 2.26 12.06 -4.22
C TYR A 100 1.18 12.58 -5.15
N SER A 101 1.56 13.36 -6.16
CA SER A 101 0.65 14.16 -7.00
C SER A 101 -0.56 13.37 -7.53
N TYR A 102 -0.36 12.12 -7.95
CA TYR A 102 -1.46 11.28 -8.46
C TYR A 102 -2.57 11.09 -7.40
N TRP A 103 -2.21 10.72 -6.18
CA TRP A 103 -3.17 10.43 -5.12
C TRP A 103 -3.75 11.70 -4.50
N VAL A 104 -2.94 12.75 -4.39
CA VAL A 104 -3.36 14.08 -3.97
C VAL A 104 -4.47 14.61 -4.89
N GLU A 105 -4.24 14.57 -6.20
CA GLU A 105 -5.20 15.08 -7.17
C GLU A 105 -6.43 14.19 -7.33
N LEU A 106 -6.27 12.85 -7.27
CA LEU A 106 -7.38 11.92 -7.31
C LEU A 106 -8.35 12.11 -6.15
N SER A 107 -7.85 12.52 -4.97
CA SER A 107 -8.63 12.82 -3.77
C SER A 107 -9.04 14.31 -3.66
N GLY A 108 -8.82 15.11 -4.70
CA GLY A 108 -9.14 16.53 -4.69
C GLY A 108 -8.32 17.36 -3.70
N GLY A 109 -7.11 16.94 -3.39
CA GLY A 109 -6.17 17.62 -2.50
C GLY A 109 -6.19 17.15 -1.05
N SER A 110 -7.15 16.32 -0.66
CA SER A 110 -7.32 15.91 0.76
C SER A 110 -6.45 14.75 1.20
N ARG A 111 -5.91 13.98 0.25
CA ARG A 111 -5.25 12.69 0.47
C ARG A 111 -6.16 11.62 1.12
N ARG A 112 -7.47 11.87 1.21
CA ARG A 112 -8.43 10.93 1.82
C ARG A 112 -9.05 10.03 0.76
N PRO A 113 -9.01 8.69 0.91
CA PRO A 113 -9.69 7.76 0.00
C PRO A 113 -11.20 8.00 -0.11
N SER A 114 -11.84 8.48 0.96
CA SER A 114 -13.27 8.84 0.98
C SER A 114 -13.63 9.95 -0.01
N ASP A 115 -12.68 10.83 -0.36
CA ASP A 115 -12.93 11.99 -1.21
C ASP A 115 -12.71 11.68 -2.71
N VAL A 116 -12.20 10.48 -3.04
CA VAL A 116 -12.02 10.06 -4.43
C VAL A 116 -13.36 10.04 -5.19
N LEU A 117 -14.37 9.35 -4.67
CA LEU A 117 -15.66 9.24 -5.36
C LEU A 117 -16.37 10.61 -5.53
N PRO A 118 -16.44 11.48 -4.51
CA PRO A 118 -16.89 12.85 -4.68
C PRO A 118 -16.11 13.63 -5.73
N THR A 119 -14.78 13.49 -5.79
CA THR A 119 -13.93 14.18 -6.77
C THR A 119 -14.20 13.71 -8.19
N LEU A 120 -14.32 12.38 -8.39
CA LEU A 120 -14.68 11.79 -9.67
C LEU A 120 -16.06 12.27 -10.16
N ARG A 121 -17.06 12.25 -9.29
CA ARG A 121 -18.42 12.71 -9.62
C ARG A 121 -18.49 14.20 -9.95
N ALA A 122 -17.66 15.01 -9.31
CA ALA A 122 -17.61 16.45 -9.56
C ALA A 122 -16.88 16.80 -10.87
N GLY A 123 -16.21 15.85 -11.53
CA GLY A 123 -15.43 16.08 -12.75
C GLY A 123 -14.25 17.03 -12.54
N ARG A 124 -13.70 17.10 -11.34
CA ARG A 124 -12.65 18.06 -10.95
C ARG A 124 -11.23 17.56 -11.16
N LEU A 125 -11.07 16.45 -11.86
CA LEU A 125 -9.74 15.92 -12.14
C LEU A 125 -8.97 16.79 -13.14
N PRO A 126 -7.66 16.97 -12.94
CA PRO A 126 -6.81 17.63 -13.91
C PRO A 126 -6.76 16.84 -15.22
N ARG A 127 -6.50 17.53 -16.32
CA ARG A 127 -6.53 16.92 -17.68
C ARG A 127 -5.61 15.71 -17.84
N TRP A 128 -4.45 15.72 -17.18
CA TRP A 128 -3.49 14.62 -17.28
C TRP A 128 -4.03 13.35 -16.60
N LEU A 129 -4.68 13.49 -15.45
CA LEU A 129 -5.27 12.37 -14.72
C LEU A 129 -6.52 11.83 -15.46
N THR A 130 -7.32 12.73 -16.05
CA THR A 130 -8.44 12.34 -16.90
C THR A 130 -7.99 11.52 -18.12
N LYS A 131 -6.81 11.83 -18.69
CA LYS A 131 -6.25 11.05 -19.81
C LYS A 131 -5.78 9.65 -19.40
N LEU A 132 -5.33 9.45 -18.16
CA LEU A 132 -4.95 8.12 -17.66
C LEU A 132 -6.18 7.22 -17.44
N GLY A 133 -7.37 7.84 -17.33
CA GLY A 133 -8.60 7.11 -17.01
C GLY A 133 -8.73 6.80 -15.53
N THR A 134 -9.96 6.61 -15.09
CA THR A 134 -10.28 6.30 -13.69
C THR A 134 -11.30 5.17 -13.57
N SER A 135 -11.64 4.51 -14.69
CA SER A 135 -12.58 3.37 -14.70
C SER A 135 -12.10 2.22 -13.82
N TRP A 136 -10.79 2.04 -13.72
CA TRP A 136 -10.18 1.02 -12.87
C TRP A 136 -10.65 1.09 -11.41
N CYS A 137 -10.97 2.29 -10.89
CA CYS A 137 -11.48 2.43 -9.52
C CYS A 137 -12.79 1.65 -9.33
N PHE A 138 -13.69 1.73 -10.31
CA PHE A 138 -14.99 1.06 -10.26
C PHE A 138 -14.89 -0.42 -10.61
N GLU A 139 -14.05 -0.78 -11.58
CA GLU A 139 -13.79 -2.15 -11.98
C GLU A 139 -13.17 -2.95 -10.83
N PHE A 140 -12.18 -2.37 -10.15
CA PHE A 140 -11.57 -3.00 -9.00
C PHE A 140 -12.52 -3.05 -7.79
N ALA A 141 -13.33 -2.02 -7.57
CA ALA A 141 -14.38 -2.05 -6.54
C ALA A 141 -15.40 -3.18 -6.79
N ALA A 142 -15.79 -3.42 -8.05
CA ALA A 142 -16.66 -4.52 -8.40
C ALA A 142 -16.01 -5.89 -8.15
N GLN A 143 -14.73 -6.05 -8.42
CA GLN A 143 -13.96 -7.26 -8.09
C GLN A 143 -13.91 -7.49 -6.58
N LEU A 144 -13.55 -6.47 -5.79
CA LEU A 144 -13.50 -6.56 -4.34
C LEU A 144 -14.87 -6.80 -3.71
N ALA A 145 -15.96 -6.38 -4.35
CA ALA A 145 -17.32 -6.64 -3.86
C ALA A 145 -17.66 -8.14 -3.78
N THR A 146 -16.93 -9.01 -4.46
CA THR A 146 -17.08 -10.46 -4.41
C THR A 146 -16.03 -11.16 -3.54
N ALA A 147 -15.04 -10.41 -3.04
CA ALA A 147 -14.00 -10.93 -2.16
C ALA A 147 -14.48 -11.02 -0.71
N GLU A 148 -13.97 -11.97 0.04
CA GLU A 148 -14.16 -12.08 1.49
C GLU A 148 -13.00 -11.41 2.25
N VAL A 149 -11.81 -11.52 1.70
CA VAL A 149 -10.56 -10.98 2.28
C VAL A 149 -9.84 -10.16 1.22
N VAL A 150 -9.21 -9.09 1.66
CA VAL A 150 -8.35 -8.21 0.85
C VAL A 150 -6.91 -8.42 1.27
N ASP A 151 -5.99 -8.41 0.31
CA ASP A 151 -4.56 -8.43 0.61
C ASP A 151 -4.17 -7.29 1.52
N ASP A 152 -3.14 -7.53 2.34
CA ASP A 152 -2.68 -6.59 3.34
C ASP A 152 -2.40 -5.20 2.75
N LEU A 153 -2.83 -4.18 3.49
CA LEU A 153 -2.34 -2.82 3.30
C LEU A 153 -1.02 -2.65 4.06
N ILE A 154 -0.20 -1.70 3.65
CA ILE A 154 0.98 -1.30 4.43
C ILE A 154 0.81 0.16 4.79
N VAL A 155 0.74 0.45 6.08
CA VAL A 155 0.45 1.77 6.64
C VAL A 155 1.60 2.21 7.54
N MET A 156 2.00 3.46 7.42
CA MET A 156 2.99 4.09 8.29
C MET A 156 2.31 5.06 9.25
N ALA A 157 2.85 5.18 10.46
CA ALA A 157 2.32 6.09 11.46
C ALA A 157 3.40 6.58 12.45
N THR A 158 3.10 7.68 13.11
CA THR A 158 3.79 8.09 14.35
C THR A 158 3.42 7.14 15.50
N PRO A 159 4.27 7.00 16.53
CA PRO A 159 4.01 6.09 17.66
C PRO A 159 2.70 6.38 18.42
N ASP A 160 2.20 7.61 18.39
CA ASP A 160 0.93 8.01 18.99
C ASP A 160 -0.28 7.74 18.07
N LEU A 161 -0.06 7.22 16.86
CA LEU A 161 -1.09 6.95 15.86
C LEU A 161 -1.87 8.21 15.43
N GLY A 162 -1.24 9.37 15.48
CA GLY A 162 -1.83 10.66 15.13
C GLY A 162 -2.22 10.71 13.65
N GLU A 163 -1.30 10.36 12.76
CA GLU A 163 -1.52 10.26 11.32
C GLU A 163 -1.22 8.84 10.82
N LEU A 164 -2.05 8.35 9.91
CA LEU A 164 -1.90 7.06 9.25
C LEU A 164 -1.74 7.30 7.76
N VAL A 165 -0.57 6.97 7.21
CA VAL A 165 -0.27 7.17 5.78
C VAL A 165 -0.03 5.84 5.10
N LEU A 166 -0.73 5.60 4.01
CA LEU A 166 -0.66 4.37 3.23
C LEU A 166 0.65 4.32 2.45
N LEU A 167 1.50 3.35 2.74
CA LEU A 167 2.72 3.10 1.99
C LEU A 167 2.44 2.23 0.75
N GLU A 168 1.59 1.19 0.90
CA GLU A 168 1.21 0.29 -0.19
C GLU A 168 -0.28 -0.12 -0.06
N GLY A 169 -0.91 -0.44 -1.20
CA GLY A 169 -2.33 -0.80 -1.26
C GLY A 169 -3.25 0.33 -1.70
N HIS A 170 -2.72 1.37 -2.31
CA HIS A 170 -3.47 2.56 -2.72
C HIS A 170 -4.67 2.24 -3.60
N SER A 171 -4.51 1.38 -4.61
CA SER A 171 -5.61 0.97 -5.49
C SER A 171 -6.67 0.17 -4.74
N ARG A 172 -6.25 -0.72 -3.82
CA ARG A 172 -7.16 -1.50 -2.97
C ARG A 172 -7.98 -0.60 -2.07
N LEU A 173 -7.32 0.31 -1.34
CA LEU A 173 -8.00 1.24 -0.45
C LEU A 173 -8.95 2.17 -1.21
N THR A 174 -8.53 2.67 -2.39
CA THR A 174 -9.40 3.45 -3.28
C THR A 174 -10.65 2.67 -3.67
N ALA A 175 -10.50 1.42 -4.11
CA ALA A 175 -11.61 0.57 -4.53
C ALA A 175 -12.57 0.24 -3.37
N ILE A 176 -12.05 0.04 -2.15
CA ILE A 176 -12.86 -0.16 -0.94
C ILE A 176 -13.77 1.04 -0.70
N PHE A 177 -13.24 2.27 -0.79
CA PHE A 177 -14.03 3.48 -0.56
C PHE A 177 -14.98 3.80 -1.71
N VAL A 178 -14.55 3.65 -2.96
CA VAL A 178 -15.41 3.85 -4.14
C VAL A 178 -16.58 2.87 -4.16
N GLY A 179 -16.35 1.62 -3.71
CA GLY A 179 -17.37 0.59 -3.61
C GLY A 179 -18.24 0.63 -2.35
N GLY A 180 -17.90 1.47 -1.36
CA GLY A 180 -18.60 1.50 -0.07
C GLY A 180 -18.42 0.22 0.76
N LEU A 181 -17.26 -0.43 0.66
CA LEU A 181 -17.00 -1.78 1.17
C LEU A 181 -16.36 -1.80 2.57
N GLN A 182 -16.10 -0.65 3.20
CA GLN A 182 -15.33 -0.52 4.44
C GLN A 182 -15.89 -1.34 5.62
N ARG A 183 -17.21 -1.53 5.67
CA ARG A 183 -17.89 -2.31 6.73
C ARG A 183 -18.16 -3.76 6.35
N ARG A 184 -17.89 -4.11 5.10
CA ARG A 184 -18.17 -5.44 4.56
C ARG A 184 -16.93 -6.33 4.52
N LEU A 185 -15.79 -5.73 4.21
CA LEU A 185 -14.54 -6.46 4.03
C LEU A 185 -13.72 -6.47 5.32
N THR A 186 -13.05 -7.59 5.57
CA THR A 186 -11.97 -7.64 6.55
C THR A 186 -10.70 -7.13 5.86
N VAL A 187 -10.16 -6.03 6.34
CA VAL A 187 -8.96 -5.39 5.79
C VAL A 187 -7.82 -5.57 6.77
N SER A 188 -6.92 -6.49 6.47
CA SER A 188 -5.68 -6.66 7.22
C SER A 188 -4.62 -5.65 6.76
N ALA A 189 -3.71 -5.31 7.67
CA ALA A 189 -2.64 -4.37 7.38
C ALA A 189 -1.37 -4.66 8.19
N TYR A 190 -0.23 -4.34 7.60
CA TYR A 190 1.00 -4.06 8.32
C TYR A 190 1.02 -2.60 8.73
N LEU A 191 1.33 -2.34 9.98
CA LEU A 191 1.47 -1.02 10.56
C LEU A 191 2.91 -0.81 10.98
N GLY A 192 3.59 0.15 10.34
CA GLY A 192 4.94 0.57 10.69
C GLY A 192 4.91 1.82 11.56
N LEU A 193 5.52 1.75 12.75
CA LEU A 193 5.64 2.87 13.67
C LEU A 193 7.08 3.38 13.68
N SER A 194 7.24 4.69 13.52
CA SER A 194 8.54 5.34 13.70
C SER A 194 8.35 6.78 14.16
N ALA A 195 9.17 7.21 15.13
CA ALA A 195 9.22 8.62 15.56
C ALA A 195 9.82 9.55 14.50
N GLU A 196 10.53 8.98 13.52
CA GLU A 196 11.20 9.73 12.44
C GLU A 196 10.35 9.79 11.16
N ILE A 197 9.13 9.21 11.16
CA ILE A 197 8.33 9.06 9.95
C ILE A 197 7.96 10.41 9.30
N GLU A 198 7.86 11.48 10.09
CA GLU A 198 7.58 12.83 9.59
C GLU A 198 8.70 13.40 8.70
N GLN A 199 9.90 12.78 8.71
CA GLN A 199 11.01 13.14 7.81
C GLN A 199 10.84 12.56 6.41
N TRP A 200 9.95 11.56 6.25
CA TRP A 200 9.67 10.96 4.96
C TRP A 200 8.87 11.93 4.08
N GLY A 201 9.44 12.28 2.93
CA GLY A 201 8.87 13.28 2.02
C GLY A 201 7.46 12.96 1.48
N CYS A 202 6.97 11.74 1.68
CA CYS A 202 5.63 11.30 1.27
C CYS A 202 4.67 11.07 2.46
N PHE A 203 5.07 11.38 3.69
CA PHE A 203 4.24 11.22 4.90
C PHE A 203 3.09 12.23 5.04
#